data_6d24898378db04d3dd1eb9b16b8abf44
#
_entry.id   6d24898378db04d3dd1eb9b16b8abf44
#
_cell.length_a   1.000
_cell.length_b   1.000
_cell.length_c   1.000
_cell.angle_alpha   90.00
_cell.angle_beta   90.00
_cell.angle_gamma   90.00
#
_symmetry.space_group_name_H-M   'P 1'
#
loop_
_entity.id
_entity.type
_entity.pdbx_description
1 polymer ?
#
loop_
_entity_poly.entity_id
_entity_poly.type
_entity_poly.pdbx_seq_one_letter_code
_entity_poly.pdbx_strand_id
1 'polypeptide(L)'
;MGIFTYNYYKNLNRPEVYLAYPDKRTIGALHTYDLQTDIMANSANKGTFTVYRYEDGEETRFYEQIENGKYIHLYGVGWFRVGDVSVVDEGINEYKEITYLSIECELGQTDLTSFGSLGIDEDEQGGLDRYCLYNPLDASHSIMHIVLEKNPGWSIRYIDPQISTEYRSFQEDSVDTYSFLTGKVSETYECVFLFDSYERSISAYKLENLGKDTGIILNYRNVIKSITMNSTEDDIKTVLTVVGGNDERTNTPLGILDVNISGTNQIYDFSYFLHMMSPELQAGLAHYDELCKENESAYQEKMSTLLSHYDELNTLKNKVPDEGESSTDWTLFGLRELQEKEIIYKTNMSLYLGEDESEQYQKNAAIHAAIEAEIKVREQQINNKEVEINNLISEIGTLVVSLPNVLGEELYKELGPYIREDTLTDDSFIVTNSMTDSEILEMQQALLEHGRSELSRVCYPQFTLDVDLINFTVDYDYKRFTNALEMFNIIHINFEDHDSIISARLLKLHINWDDPSDFKVTFSNRNSLKETWALIEKVRKQVEDVSSKTEYAVGAWKNAAIVSVDVNKYMNDILNASKQQLVSNDNNEILIDSTGILCRRWLSEQQIYDPGQIWITNNQIAI
;
A
#
# COMPACT_ATOMS: atom_id res chain seq x y z
N MET A 1 15.25 16.14 12.93
CA MET A 1 16.03 16.29 14.17
C MET A 1 16.52 14.91 14.52
N GLY A 2 17.81 14.70 14.76
CA GLY A 2 18.33 13.35 15.07
C GLY A 2 17.72 12.82 16.36
N ILE A 3 17.34 11.55 16.37
CA ILE A 3 16.72 10.84 17.49
C ILE A 3 17.69 10.76 18.69
N PHE A 4 18.98 10.88 18.42
CA PHE A 4 20.03 10.69 19.41
C PHE A 4 20.55 12.03 19.94
N THR A 5 20.55 12.18 21.25
CA THR A 5 21.13 13.32 21.95
C THR A 5 22.44 12.92 22.62
N TYR A 6 23.47 13.73 22.45
CA TYR A 6 24.78 13.48 23.05
C TYR A 6 25.12 14.54 24.12
N ASN A 7 25.68 14.07 25.22
CA ASN A 7 26.34 14.95 26.19
C ASN A 7 27.85 14.91 25.94
N TYR A 8 28.51 16.06 25.98
CA TYR A 8 29.98 16.19 25.77
C TYR A 8 30.80 15.33 26.72
N TYR A 9 30.27 14.97 27.87
CA TYR A 9 31.00 14.25 28.94
C TYR A 9 30.51 12.81 29.16
N LYS A 10 29.48 12.37 28.46
CA LYS A 10 28.91 11.03 28.59
C LYS A 10 28.44 10.53 27.22
N ASN A 11 28.33 9.24 27.10
CA ASN A 11 27.76 8.55 25.96
C ASN A 11 26.30 8.96 25.72
N LEU A 12 25.64 8.35 24.74
CA LEU A 12 24.25 8.56 24.41
C LEU A 12 23.40 8.65 25.69
N ASN A 13 22.68 9.74 25.88
CA ASN A 13 21.83 9.86 27.04
C ASN A 13 20.54 9.07 26.84
N ARG A 14 20.23 8.25 27.82
CA ARG A 14 18.88 7.73 27.99
C ARG A 14 17.90 8.91 28.05
N PRO A 15 16.80 8.89 27.27
CA PRO A 15 15.83 9.97 27.31
C PRO A 15 15.14 10.04 28.68
N GLU A 16 14.95 11.27 29.18
CA GLU A 16 14.09 11.49 30.33
C GLU A 16 12.64 11.29 29.92
N VAL A 17 11.88 10.61 30.76
CA VAL A 17 10.48 10.25 30.51
C VAL A 17 9.58 11.15 31.35
N TYR A 18 8.70 11.89 30.70
CA TYR A 18 7.74 12.77 31.38
C TYR A 18 6.32 12.29 31.10
N LEU A 19 5.52 12.15 32.15
CA LEU A 19 4.07 11.96 32.05
C LEU A 19 3.40 13.31 31.77
N ALA A 20 2.42 13.33 30.88
CA ALA A 20 1.71 14.54 30.51
C ALA A 20 0.22 14.28 30.20
N TYR A 21 -0.55 15.34 30.14
CA TYR A 21 -1.92 15.32 29.63
C TYR A 21 -1.93 15.34 28.09
N PRO A 22 -3.06 14.98 27.42
CA PRO A 22 -3.17 15.03 25.96
C PRO A 22 -2.95 16.42 25.33
N ASP A 23 -3.07 17.49 26.11
CA ASP A 23 -2.73 18.86 25.73
C ASP A 23 -1.23 19.17 25.83
N LYS A 24 -0.39 18.13 26.06
CA LYS A 24 1.06 18.21 26.27
C LYS A 24 1.52 18.95 27.53
N ARG A 25 0.60 19.26 28.45
CA ARG A 25 0.96 19.84 29.74
C ARG A 25 1.57 18.75 30.63
N THR A 26 2.83 18.92 30.98
CA THR A 26 3.61 18.00 31.79
C THR A 26 3.03 17.85 33.19
N ILE A 27 2.89 16.60 33.65
CA ILE A 27 2.52 16.21 35.02
C ILE A 27 3.81 16.09 35.86
N GLY A 28 4.77 15.33 35.38
CA GLY A 28 6.07 15.17 36.04
C GLY A 28 6.97 14.14 35.38
N ALA A 29 8.22 14.08 35.84
CA ALA A 29 9.18 13.07 35.40
C ALA A 29 8.86 11.71 36.04
N LEU A 30 8.99 10.64 35.24
CA LEU A 30 8.85 9.27 35.67
C LEU A 30 10.25 8.65 35.79
N HIS A 31 10.45 7.87 36.86
CA HIS A 31 11.57 6.96 36.93
C HIS A 31 11.12 5.63 36.28
N THR A 32 11.77 5.24 35.22
CA THR A 32 11.34 4.12 34.38
C THR A 32 12.46 3.10 34.23
N TYR A 33 12.10 1.84 34.01
CA TYR A 33 13.00 0.71 33.78
C TYR A 33 12.62 0.03 32.47
N ASP A 34 13.57 -0.68 31.88
CA ASP A 34 13.39 -1.45 30.65
C ASP A 34 12.80 -0.60 29.50
N LEU A 35 13.30 0.63 29.39
CA LEU A 35 12.84 1.56 28.37
C LEU A 35 13.33 1.13 26.99
N GLN A 36 12.38 0.73 26.15
CA GLN A 36 12.63 0.30 24.78
C GLN A 36 11.80 1.11 23.80
N THR A 37 12.33 1.37 22.63
CA THR A 37 11.64 2.10 21.56
C THR A 37 11.91 1.43 20.21
N ASP A 38 10.84 1.09 19.51
CA ASP A 38 10.87 0.70 18.10
C ASP A 38 10.48 1.90 17.25
N ILE A 39 11.37 2.32 16.37
CA ILE A 39 11.13 3.35 15.37
C ILE A 39 10.94 2.64 14.03
N MET A 40 9.83 2.92 13.37
CA MET A 40 9.40 2.17 12.19
C MET A 40 9.07 3.12 11.03
N ALA A 41 9.45 2.69 9.84
CA ALA A 41 9.09 3.37 8.62
C ALA A 41 7.59 3.19 8.33
N ASN A 42 6.91 4.27 7.96
CA ASN A 42 5.49 4.30 7.57
C ASN A 42 4.53 3.59 8.56
N SER A 43 4.89 3.56 9.83
CA SER A 43 4.09 2.99 10.90
C SER A 43 4.31 3.76 12.18
N ALA A 44 3.37 3.67 13.11
CA ALA A 44 3.52 4.29 14.42
C ALA A 44 4.71 3.71 15.18
N ASN A 45 5.54 4.60 15.70
CA ASN A 45 6.59 4.20 16.62
C ASN A 45 5.96 3.69 17.91
N LYS A 46 6.57 2.66 18.49
CA LYS A 46 6.06 2.06 19.73
C LYS A 46 7.20 1.79 20.71
N GLY A 47 6.85 1.60 21.95
CA GLY A 47 7.82 1.17 22.93
C GLY A 47 7.17 0.74 24.24
N THR A 48 7.99 0.30 25.16
CA THR A 48 7.59 -0.18 26.47
C THR A 48 8.52 0.36 27.55
N PHE A 49 8.01 0.48 28.73
CA PHE A 49 8.80 0.69 29.95
C PHE A 49 8.04 0.21 31.18
N THR A 50 8.77 0.01 32.27
CA THR A 50 8.25 -0.41 33.55
C THR A 50 8.40 0.70 34.59
N VAL A 51 7.40 0.85 35.47
CA VAL A 51 7.47 1.74 36.64
C VAL A 51 7.09 0.96 37.89
N TYR A 52 7.97 0.90 38.88
CA TYR A 52 7.70 0.26 40.15
C TYR A 52 6.89 1.18 41.07
N ARG A 53 5.96 0.63 41.85
CA ARG A 53 5.15 1.38 42.81
C ARG A 53 5.99 1.94 43.94
N TYR A 54 6.94 1.18 44.41
CA TYR A 54 7.85 1.58 45.50
C TYR A 54 9.30 1.46 45.06
N GLU A 55 10.06 2.50 45.38
CA GLU A 55 11.52 2.55 45.20
C GLU A 55 12.15 3.03 46.50
N ASP A 56 13.16 2.30 46.96
CA ASP A 56 13.84 2.60 48.24
C ASP A 56 12.90 2.73 49.46
N GLY A 57 11.71 2.14 49.39
CA GLY A 57 10.68 2.18 50.44
C GLY A 57 9.75 3.39 50.36
N GLU A 58 9.91 4.26 49.38
CA GLU A 58 9.02 5.38 49.10
C GLU A 58 8.13 5.06 47.88
N GLU A 59 6.89 5.57 47.87
CA GLU A 59 5.98 5.43 46.74
C GLU A 59 6.44 6.30 45.57
N THR A 60 6.56 5.69 44.40
CA THR A 60 7.00 6.37 43.18
C THR A 60 6.04 7.48 42.80
N ARG A 61 6.56 8.68 42.59
CA ARG A 61 5.77 9.84 42.24
C ARG A 61 5.03 9.60 40.93
N PHE A 62 3.76 9.99 40.91
CA PHE A 62 2.87 9.92 39.74
C PHE A 62 2.49 8.48 39.31
N TYR A 63 2.88 7.43 40.06
CA TYR A 63 2.53 6.05 39.75
C TYR A 63 1.03 5.86 39.52
N GLU A 64 0.19 6.37 40.43
CA GLU A 64 -1.27 6.27 40.32
C GLU A 64 -1.85 7.08 39.14
N GLN A 65 -1.10 8.06 38.61
CA GLN A 65 -1.56 8.91 37.50
C GLN A 65 -1.22 8.34 36.13
N ILE A 66 -0.46 7.22 36.09
CA ILE A 66 -0.16 6.52 34.83
C ILE A 66 -1.40 5.71 34.45
N GLU A 67 -2.07 6.14 33.42
CA GLU A 67 -3.32 5.54 32.91
C GLU A 67 -3.39 5.69 31.38
N ASN A 68 -4.23 4.85 30.75
CA ASN A 68 -4.44 4.87 29.31
C ASN A 68 -4.91 6.25 28.84
N GLY A 69 -4.38 6.69 27.70
CA GLY A 69 -4.72 7.97 27.09
C GLY A 69 -3.93 9.18 27.65
N LYS A 70 -3.11 9.01 28.67
CA LYS A 70 -2.09 10.02 29.03
C LYS A 70 -1.00 10.05 27.96
N TYR A 71 -0.20 11.10 27.99
CA TYR A 71 0.93 11.27 27.09
C TYR A 71 2.25 11.02 27.78
N ILE A 72 3.21 10.56 26.99
CA ILE A 72 4.59 10.41 27.39
C ILE A 72 5.45 11.30 26.48
N HIS A 73 6.28 12.10 27.09
CA HIS A 73 7.32 12.84 26.39
C HIS A 73 8.67 12.19 26.66
N LEU A 74 9.22 11.52 25.65
CA LEU A 74 10.60 11.08 25.64
C LEU A 74 11.48 12.25 25.16
N TYR A 75 12.17 12.90 26.09
CA TYR A 75 12.92 14.10 25.78
C TYR A 75 13.98 13.87 24.70
N GLY A 76 13.88 14.64 23.61
CA GLY A 76 14.75 14.51 22.45
C GLY A 76 14.33 13.44 21.43
N VAL A 77 13.36 12.59 21.75
CA VAL A 77 12.82 11.57 20.86
C VAL A 77 11.45 11.98 20.28
N GLY A 78 10.48 12.26 21.13
CA GLY A 78 9.17 12.66 20.66
C GLY A 78 8.07 12.58 21.72
N TRP A 79 6.84 12.86 21.27
CA TRP A 79 5.63 12.70 22.04
C TRP A 79 4.95 11.39 21.68
N PHE A 80 4.47 10.68 22.70
CA PHE A 80 3.81 9.41 22.59
C PHE A 80 2.54 9.41 23.42
N ARG A 81 1.63 8.52 23.10
CA ARG A 81 0.43 8.26 23.87
C ARG A 81 0.60 6.95 24.65
N VAL A 82 0.19 6.94 25.90
CA VAL A 82 0.08 5.71 26.69
C VAL A 82 -1.02 4.84 26.06
N GLY A 83 -0.65 3.67 25.59
CA GLY A 83 -1.55 2.64 25.08
C GLY A 83 -2.05 1.76 26.24
N ASP A 84 -1.44 0.60 26.40
CA ASP A 84 -1.83 -0.34 27.44
C ASP A 84 -1.05 -0.12 28.73
N VAL A 85 -1.73 -0.28 29.85
CA VAL A 85 -1.15 -0.25 31.19
C VAL A 85 -1.53 -1.54 31.90
N SER A 86 -0.55 -2.42 32.10
CA SER A 86 -0.71 -3.67 32.85
C SER A 86 -0.17 -3.47 34.27
N VAL A 87 -0.98 -3.74 35.28
CA VAL A 87 -0.56 -3.73 36.67
C VAL A 87 -0.19 -5.14 37.09
N VAL A 88 1.06 -5.36 37.50
CA VAL A 88 1.56 -6.64 37.95
C VAL A 88 1.85 -6.54 39.46
N ASP A 89 1.21 -7.38 40.24
CA ASP A 89 1.41 -7.47 41.68
C ASP A 89 1.99 -8.85 42.03
N GLU A 90 3.27 -8.87 42.41
CA GLU A 90 3.98 -10.09 42.84
C GLU A 90 3.98 -10.26 44.36
N GLY A 91 3.17 -9.47 45.05
CA GLY A 91 3.00 -9.53 46.51
C GLY A 91 4.05 -8.75 47.31
N ILE A 92 5.27 -8.65 46.84
CA ILE A 92 6.34 -7.83 47.43
C ILE A 92 6.61 -6.60 46.53
N ASN A 93 6.52 -6.79 45.24
CA ASN A 93 6.73 -5.74 44.23
C ASN A 93 5.46 -5.58 43.41
N GLU A 94 4.93 -4.37 43.37
CA GLU A 94 3.89 -3.96 42.43
C GLU A 94 4.52 -3.02 41.40
N TYR A 95 4.25 -3.26 40.14
CA TYR A 95 4.74 -2.42 39.05
C TYR A 95 3.72 -2.32 37.91
N LYS A 96 3.85 -1.28 37.11
CA LYS A 96 3.12 -1.11 35.85
C LYS A 96 4.05 -1.37 34.68
N GLU A 97 3.61 -2.21 33.75
CA GLU A 97 4.18 -2.31 32.42
C GLU A 97 3.36 -1.43 31.49
N ILE A 98 4.01 -0.51 30.82
CA ILE A 98 3.39 0.52 29.99
C ILE A 98 3.84 0.33 28.55
N THR A 99 2.87 0.20 27.65
CA THR A 99 3.09 0.31 26.20
C THR A 99 2.75 1.72 25.76
N TYR A 100 3.55 2.29 24.89
CA TYR A 100 3.28 3.60 24.31
C TYR A 100 3.42 3.58 22.79
N LEU A 101 2.63 4.44 22.13
CA LEU A 101 2.58 4.62 20.68
C LEU A 101 2.79 6.10 20.35
N SER A 102 3.41 6.38 19.21
CA SER A 102 3.55 7.75 18.74
C SER A 102 2.18 8.41 18.48
N ILE A 103 2.12 9.75 18.65
CA ILE A 103 0.83 10.46 18.75
C ILE A 103 0.02 10.48 17.45
N GLU A 104 0.60 10.20 16.32
CA GLU A 104 -0.13 10.07 15.04
C GLU A 104 -1.22 8.99 15.07
N CYS A 105 -1.13 8.03 16.00
CA CYS A 105 -2.22 7.08 16.26
C CYS A 105 -3.55 7.76 16.69
N GLU A 106 -3.52 9.05 17.08
CA GLU A 106 -4.75 9.82 17.33
C GLU A 106 -5.62 9.93 16.08
N LEU A 107 -4.99 10.01 14.91
CA LEU A 107 -5.71 10.04 13.63
C LEU A 107 -6.57 8.78 13.41
N GLY A 108 -6.16 7.65 14.01
CA GLY A 108 -6.94 6.41 14.00
C GLY A 108 -8.18 6.43 14.90
N GLN A 109 -8.45 7.53 15.61
CA GLN A 109 -9.65 7.69 16.43
C GLN A 109 -10.79 8.42 15.70
N THR A 110 -10.55 8.86 14.49
CA THR A 110 -11.52 9.53 13.64
C THR A 110 -11.73 8.74 12.36
N ASP A 111 -13.00 8.51 12.03
CA ASP A 111 -13.38 7.77 10.84
C ASP A 111 -13.74 8.69 9.69
N LEU A 112 -13.28 8.36 8.52
CA LEU A 112 -13.76 8.89 7.25
C LEU A 112 -14.91 7.98 6.79
N THR A 113 -16.11 8.53 6.75
CA THR A 113 -17.31 7.79 6.35
C THR A 113 -17.76 8.21 4.97
N SER A 114 -18.10 7.25 4.13
CA SER A 114 -18.59 7.45 2.76
C SER A 114 -17.60 8.24 1.88
N PHE A 115 -16.31 7.98 2.04
CA PHE A 115 -15.27 8.61 1.25
C PHE A 115 -15.26 7.99 -0.15
N GLY A 116 -15.60 8.79 -1.18
CA GLY A 116 -15.68 8.32 -2.56
C GLY A 116 -16.83 7.33 -2.84
N SER A 117 -17.59 6.93 -1.83
CA SER A 117 -18.75 6.09 -2.02
C SER A 117 -19.98 6.94 -2.36
N LEU A 118 -20.56 6.65 -3.52
CA LEU A 118 -21.85 7.18 -3.97
C LEU A 118 -21.89 8.72 -3.90
N GLY A 119 -21.26 9.36 -4.86
CA GLY A 119 -21.48 10.78 -5.10
C GLY A 119 -22.98 11.07 -5.10
N ILE A 120 -23.48 11.61 -3.99
CA ILE A 120 -24.80 12.21 -3.93
C ILE A 120 -24.69 13.68 -4.41
N ASP A 121 -23.53 14.16 -4.69
CA ASP A 121 -23.35 15.24 -5.65
C ASP A 121 -23.37 14.61 -7.04
N GLU A 122 -24.58 14.31 -7.48
CA GLU A 122 -24.90 14.10 -8.85
C GLU A 122 -24.46 15.34 -9.66
N ASP A 123 -23.20 15.38 -10.06
CA ASP A 123 -22.94 15.91 -11.38
C ASP A 123 -23.80 15.05 -12.28
N GLU A 124 -24.61 15.67 -13.12
CA GLU A 124 -25.67 15.05 -13.95
C GLU A 124 -25.18 13.87 -14.83
N GLN A 125 -23.98 13.33 -14.58
CA GLN A 125 -23.26 12.31 -15.34
C GLN A 125 -22.80 11.08 -14.54
N GLY A 126 -23.01 11.03 -13.21
CA GLY A 126 -22.86 9.78 -12.43
C GLY A 126 -21.44 9.18 -12.37
N GLY A 127 -20.40 10.01 -12.36
CA GLY A 127 -19.02 9.55 -12.21
C GLY A 127 -18.58 9.42 -10.74
N LEU A 128 -17.62 8.53 -10.48
CA LEU A 128 -16.98 8.44 -9.17
C LEU A 128 -16.18 9.71 -8.89
N ASP A 129 -16.30 10.26 -7.68
CA ASP A 129 -15.51 11.40 -7.25
C ASP A 129 -14.01 11.07 -7.30
N ARG A 130 -13.24 11.96 -7.86
CA ARG A 130 -11.78 11.85 -7.93
C ARG A 130 -11.14 12.81 -6.95
N TYR A 131 -10.18 12.34 -6.20
CA TYR A 131 -9.48 13.10 -5.17
C TYR A 131 -8.01 13.24 -5.51
N CYS A 132 -7.44 14.42 -5.21
CA CYS A 132 -6.00 14.63 -5.20
C CYS A 132 -5.47 14.58 -3.76
N LEU A 133 -4.17 14.38 -3.61
CA LEU A 133 -3.58 14.36 -2.28
C LEU A 133 -3.69 15.72 -1.59
N TYR A 134 -3.35 16.80 -2.31
CA TYR A 134 -3.48 18.16 -1.80
C TYR A 134 -3.56 19.20 -2.90
N ASN A 135 -4.66 19.94 -2.95
CA ASN A 135 -4.83 21.10 -3.82
C ASN A 135 -5.45 22.25 -3.02
N PRO A 136 -4.74 23.33 -2.76
CA PRO A 136 -5.28 24.46 -1.98
C PRO A 136 -6.45 25.20 -2.65
N LEU A 137 -6.66 24.99 -3.97
CA LEU A 137 -7.76 25.61 -4.72
C LEU A 137 -9.00 24.72 -4.79
N ASP A 138 -8.87 23.44 -4.44
CA ASP A 138 -9.95 22.45 -4.47
C ASP A 138 -9.96 21.66 -3.16
N ALA A 139 -10.50 22.29 -2.12
CA ALA A 139 -10.51 21.70 -0.78
C ALA A 139 -11.47 20.50 -0.67
N SER A 140 -12.55 20.47 -1.45
CA SER A 140 -13.57 19.42 -1.44
C SER A 140 -13.04 18.08 -1.99
N HIS A 141 -12.13 18.13 -2.96
CA HIS A 141 -11.50 16.94 -3.55
C HIS A 141 -10.03 16.76 -3.10
N SER A 142 -9.63 17.42 -2.01
CA SER A 142 -8.30 17.29 -1.43
C SER A 142 -8.33 16.42 -0.18
N ILE A 143 -7.71 15.23 -0.23
CA ILE A 143 -7.64 14.27 0.88
C ILE A 143 -7.12 14.94 2.15
N MET A 144 -6.01 15.68 2.04
CA MET A 144 -5.41 16.31 3.22
C MET A 144 -6.28 17.40 3.83
N HIS A 145 -7.13 18.11 3.07
CA HIS A 145 -8.09 19.06 3.62
C HIS A 145 -9.19 18.33 4.42
N ILE A 146 -9.74 17.25 3.84
CA ILE A 146 -10.77 16.44 4.47
C ILE A 146 -10.25 15.81 5.78
N VAL A 147 -9.02 15.27 5.75
CA VAL A 147 -8.36 14.72 6.94
C VAL A 147 -8.17 15.75 8.04
N LEU A 148 -7.70 16.95 7.70
CA LEU A 148 -7.47 18.01 8.70
C LEU A 148 -8.76 18.60 9.25
N GLU A 149 -9.82 18.65 8.47
CA GLU A 149 -11.15 19.06 8.97
C GLU A 149 -11.66 18.09 10.04
N LYS A 150 -11.46 16.79 9.85
CA LYS A 150 -11.80 15.75 10.83
C LYS A 150 -10.87 15.73 12.05
N ASN A 151 -9.62 16.16 11.88
CA ASN A 151 -8.57 16.09 12.90
C ASN A 151 -8.04 17.47 13.25
N PRO A 152 -8.83 18.31 13.94
CA PRO A 152 -8.41 19.65 14.31
C PRO A 152 -7.19 19.60 15.24
N GLY A 153 -6.19 20.41 14.95
CA GLY A 153 -4.91 20.43 15.68
C GLY A 153 -3.75 19.79 14.94
N TRP A 154 -4.01 19.05 13.87
CA TRP A 154 -3.01 18.64 12.91
C TRP A 154 -2.86 19.67 11.78
N SER A 155 -1.70 19.71 11.14
CA SER A 155 -1.39 20.64 10.05
C SER A 155 -0.55 19.96 8.97
N ILE A 156 -0.56 20.51 7.75
CA ILE A 156 0.33 20.08 6.70
C ILE A 156 1.66 20.84 6.84
N ARG A 157 2.78 20.10 6.83
CA ARG A 157 4.10 20.68 6.77
C ARG A 157 4.67 20.67 5.35
N TYR A 158 4.52 19.54 4.64
CA TYR A 158 5.04 19.39 3.29
C TYR A 158 4.27 18.31 2.53
N ILE A 159 3.99 18.57 1.27
CA ILE A 159 3.48 17.57 0.33
C ILE A 159 4.38 17.64 -0.91
N ASP A 160 4.84 16.49 -1.37
CA ASP A 160 5.68 16.40 -2.57
C ASP A 160 4.89 16.89 -3.80
N PRO A 161 5.41 17.89 -4.55
CA PRO A 161 4.71 18.41 -5.70
C PRO A 161 4.41 17.37 -6.79
N GLN A 162 5.19 16.29 -6.89
CA GLN A 162 4.98 15.24 -7.88
C GLN A 162 3.68 14.47 -7.69
N ILE A 163 3.21 14.35 -6.44
CA ILE A 163 2.00 13.59 -6.09
C ILE A 163 0.84 14.47 -5.63
N SER A 164 1.08 15.78 -5.47
CA SER A 164 0.14 16.70 -4.83
C SER A 164 -1.19 16.82 -5.57
N THR A 165 -1.14 17.00 -6.88
CA THR A 165 -2.30 17.32 -7.73
C THR A 165 -2.70 16.19 -8.68
N GLU A 166 -2.21 14.99 -8.47
CA GLU A 166 -2.69 13.81 -9.17
C GLU A 166 -4.05 13.39 -8.64
N TYR A 167 -5.03 13.19 -9.51
CA TYR A 167 -6.38 12.79 -9.12
C TYR A 167 -6.55 11.28 -9.26
N ARG A 168 -7.03 10.64 -8.19
CA ARG A 168 -7.31 9.20 -8.09
C ARG A 168 -8.69 8.98 -7.48
N SER A 169 -9.32 7.86 -7.79
CA SER A 169 -10.60 7.47 -7.21
C SER A 169 -10.38 6.60 -5.98
N PHE A 170 -11.21 6.82 -4.96
CA PHE A 170 -11.22 6.03 -3.74
C PHE A 170 -12.65 5.60 -3.46
N GLN A 171 -12.80 4.42 -2.88
CA GLN A 171 -14.10 3.88 -2.50
C GLN A 171 -13.97 3.23 -1.13
N GLU A 172 -14.31 3.99 -0.08
CA GLU A 172 -14.24 3.56 1.30
C GLU A 172 -15.56 3.90 2.02
N ASP A 173 -16.26 2.88 2.53
CA ASP A 173 -17.51 3.08 3.27
C ASP A 173 -17.27 3.68 4.66
N SER A 174 -16.27 3.15 5.36
CA SER A 174 -15.79 3.65 6.65
C SER A 174 -14.38 3.14 6.90
N VAL A 175 -13.45 4.04 7.13
CA VAL A 175 -12.06 3.73 7.43
C VAL A 175 -11.51 4.75 8.42
N ASP A 176 -10.67 4.31 9.36
CA ASP A 176 -9.98 5.26 10.23
C ASP A 176 -8.96 6.09 9.46
N THR A 177 -8.81 7.35 9.86
CA THR A 177 -7.98 8.31 9.12
C THR A 177 -6.50 7.89 9.06
N TYR A 178 -5.96 7.30 10.12
CA TYR A 178 -4.56 6.86 10.14
C TYR A 178 -4.32 5.73 9.15
N SER A 179 -5.13 4.66 9.23
CA SER A 179 -5.04 3.52 8.32
C SER A 179 -5.31 3.91 6.87
N PHE A 180 -6.23 4.84 6.63
CA PHE A 180 -6.48 5.35 5.29
C PHE A 180 -5.27 6.06 4.71
N LEU A 181 -4.66 7.01 5.45
CA LEU A 181 -3.46 7.72 4.99
C LEU A 181 -2.28 6.78 4.77
N THR A 182 -1.93 6.03 5.82
CA THR A 182 -0.76 5.17 5.80
C THR A 182 -0.97 3.91 4.98
N GLY A 183 -2.19 3.53 4.63
CA GLY A 183 -2.58 2.42 3.79
C GLY A 183 -2.92 2.83 2.36
N LYS A 184 -4.19 2.90 2.10
CA LYS A 184 -4.74 3.09 0.75
C LYS A 184 -4.14 4.31 0.04
N VAL A 185 -4.06 5.46 0.72
CA VAL A 185 -3.49 6.69 0.12
C VAL A 185 -2.00 6.53 -0.16
N SER A 186 -1.25 6.00 0.82
CA SER A 186 0.18 5.73 0.68
C SER A 186 0.47 4.80 -0.50
N GLU A 187 -0.34 3.77 -0.68
CA GLU A 187 -0.25 2.83 -1.79
C GLU A 187 -0.58 3.48 -3.13
N THR A 188 -1.72 4.17 -3.21
CA THR A 188 -2.22 4.77 -4.46
C THR A 188 -1.29 5.85 -5.00
N TYR A 189 -0.67 6.66 -4.13
CA TYR A 189 0.27 7.73 -4.54
C TYR A 189 1.74 7.32 -4.44
N GLU A 190 2.05 6.07 -4.08
CA GLU A 190 3.41 5.58 -3.85
C GLU A 190 4.21 6.53 -2.93
N CYS A 191 3.56 6.97 -1.85
CA CYS A 191 4.11 7.98 -0.96
C CYS A 191 4.24 7.48 0.48
N VAL A 192 5.05 8.16 1.26
CA VAL A 192 5.25 7.91 2.68
C VAL A 192 4.81 9.12 3.47
N PHE A 193 4.02 8.89 4.51
CA PHE A 193 3.65 9.92 5.48
C PHE A 193 4.65 9.97 6.63
N LEU A 194 5.17 11.16 6.90
CA LEU A 194 6.01 11.44 8.06
C LEU A 194 5.28 12.39 9.00
N PHE A 195 5.24 12.02 10.27
CA PHE A 195 4.53 12.74 11.31
C PHE A 195 5.50 13.41 12.28
N ASP A 196 5.31 14.69 12.53
CA ASP A 196 6.07 15.42 13.55
C ASP A 196 5.25 15.51 14.83
N SER A 197 5.66 14.77 15.86
CA SER A 197 4.96 14.70 17.13
C SER A 197 5.03 16.00 17.94
N TYR A 198 6.00 16.87 17.70
CA TYR A 198 6.11 18.16 18.41
C TYR A 198 5.11 19.18 17.87
N GLU A 199 5.03 19.31 16.54
CA GLU A 199 4.20 20.30 15.86
C GLU A 199 2.82 19.76 15.47
N ARG A 200 2.57 18.45 15.61
CA ARG A 200 1.40 17.76 15.03
C ARG A 200 1.26 18.11 13.55
N SER A 201 2.30 17.86 12.80
CA SER A 201 2.30 18.12 11.37
C SER A 201 2.57 16.87 10.55
N ILE A 202 1.95 16.83 9.37
CA ILE A 202 2.00 15.72 8.41
C ILE A 202 2.80 16.18 7.20
N SER A 203 3.71 15.33 6.76
CA SER A 203 4.42 15.50 5.48
C SER A 203 4.22 14.25 4.64
N ALA A 204 4.01 14.40 3.33
CA ALA A 204 3.95 13.29 2.38
C ALA A 204 5.08 13.43 1.35
N TYR A 205 5.83 12.39 1.17
CA TYR A 205 6.95 12.32 0.23
C TYR A 205 6.78 11.15 -0.72
N LYS A 206 7.10 11.34 -1.97
CA LYS A 206 7.32 10.20 -2.87
C LYS A 206 8.52 9.40 -2.37
N LEU A 207 8.45 8.06 -2.35
CA LEU A 207 9.50 7.22 -1.75
C LEU A 207 10.89 7.47 -2.37
N GLU A 208 10.94 7.80 -3.65
CA GLU A 208 12.18 8.14 -4.37
C GLU A 208 12.89 9.36 -3.80
N ASN A 209 12.14 10.31 -3.26
CA ASN A 209 12.63 11.56 -2.69
C ASN A 209 13.01 11.44 -1.20
N LEU A 210 12.79 10.25 -0.60
CA LEU A 210 13.12 9.99 0.80
C LEU A 210 14.45 9.25 0.95
N GLY A 211 15.13 9.62 2.03
CA GLY A 211 16.41 9.02 2.39
C GLY A 211 17.58 9.53 1.56
N LYS A 212 18.75 9.26 2.04
CA LYS A 212 20.02 9.62 1.39
C LYS A 212 20.91 8.40 1.37
N ASP A 213 21.67 8.24 0.30
CA ASP A 213 22.80 7.32 0.36
C ASP A 213 23.85 7.88 1.32
N THR A 214 24.08 7.14 2.39
CA THR A 214 24.99 7.57 3.46
C THR A 214 26.45 7.28 3.13
N GLY A 215 26.71 6.40 2.15
CA GLY A 215 28.05 5.87 1.87
C GLY A 215 28.65 5.05 3.01
N ILE A 216 27.84 4.70 4.03
CA ILE A 216 28.31 3.89 5.16
C ILE A 216 28.26 2.42 4.78
N ILE A 217 29.38 1.73 5.05
CA ILE A 217 29.49 0.28 4.84
C ILE A 217 29.57 -0.39 6.21
N LEU A 218 28.56 -1.20 6.51
CA LEU A 218 28.53 -2.06 7.70
C LEU A 218 29.13 -3.43 7.36
N ASN A 219 29.97 -3.98 8.25
CA ASN A 219 30.53 -5.32 8.11
C ASN A 219 30.81 -5.94 9.49
N TYR A 220 31.15 -7.24 9.51
CA TYR A 220 31.48 -7.98 10.73
C TYR A 220 32.76 -7.48 11.43
N ARG A 221 33.63 -6.76 10.72
CA ARG A 221 34.88 -6.22 11.31
C ARG A 221 34.64 -4.91 12.04
N ASN A 222 33.51 -4.24 11.79
CA ASN A 222 33.23 -2.97 12.44
C ASN A 222 32.12 -3.07 13.50
N VAL A 223 30.87 -3.29 13.10
CA VAL A 223 29.73 -3.11 14.02
C VAL A 223 28.70 -4.24 13.95
N ILE A 224 28.78 -5.17 13.02
CA ILE A 224 27.79 -6.25 12.88
C ILE A 224 28.13 -7.39 13.84
N LYS A 225 27.16 -7.81 14.66
CA LYS A 225 27.23 -9.03 15.47
C LYS A 225 26.66 -10.22 14.71
N SER A 226 25.48 -10.05 14.14
CA SER A 226 24.82 -11.08 13.34
C SER A 226 23.92 -10.44 12.28
N ILE A 227 23.73 -11.16 11.18
CA ILE A 227 22.77 -10.82 10.12
C ILE A 227 21.89 -12.04 9.89
N THR A 228 20.58 -11.80 9.88
CA THR A 228 19.60 -12.76 9.41
C THR A 228 18.99 -12.21 8.12
N MET A 229 19.18 -12.92 7.02
CA MET A 229 18.60 -12.56 5.74
C MET A 229 17.40 -13.46 5.46
N ASN A 230 16.25 -12.85 5.31
CA ASN A 230 15.02 -13.54 4.95
C ASN A 230 14.66 -13.14 3.52
N SER A 231 14.68 -14.09 2.60
CA SER A 231 14.20 -13.92 1.23
C SER A 231 13.30 -15.09 0.85
N THR A 232 12.29 -14.83 0.07
CA THR A 232 11.39 -15.87 -0.45
C THR A 232 11.44 -15.88 -1.96
N GLU A 233 11.45 -17.09 -2.54
CA GLU A 233 11.40 -17.27 -3.98
C GLU A 233 10.01 -16.93 -4.54
N ASP A 234 8.97 -17.09 -3.73
CA ASP A 234 7.58 -16.82 -4.10
C ASP A 234 7.31 -15.33 -4.40
N ASP A 235 8.18 -14.45 -3.89
CA ASP A 235 8.07 -12.99 -4.10
C ASP A 235 8.56 -12.56 -5.49
N ILE A 236 9.29 -13.43 -6.22
CA ILE A 236 9.82 -13.09 -7.55
C ILE A 236 8.70 -13.26 -8.58
N LYS A 237 8.40 -12.20 -9.32
CA LYS A 237 7.44 -12.22 -10.44
C LYS A 237 8.13 -11.75 -11.70
N THR A 238 7.93 -12.48 -12.79
CA THR A 238 8.54 -12.18 -14.09
C THR A 238 7.55 -11.77 -15.15
N VAL A 239 6.28 -12.01 -14.88
CA VAL A 239 5.15 -11.65 -15.74
C VAL A 239 4.07 -11.02 -14.88
N LEU A 240 3.66 -9.82 -15.24
CA LEU A 240 2.62 -9.10 -14.52
C LEU A 240 1.47 -8.80 -15.47
N THR A 241 0.28 -9.29 -15.13
CA THR A 241 -0.97 -8.88 -15.80
C THR A 241 -1.46 -7.61 -15.13
N VAL A 242 -1.57 -6.53 -15.91
CA VAL A 242 -1.90 -5.19 -15.40
C VAL A 242 -3.35 -4.87 -15.74
N VAL A 243 -4.15 -4.61 -14.71
CA VAL A 243 -5.57 -4.25 -14.83
C VAL A 243 -5.90 -3.10 -13.89
N GLY A 244 -6.71 -2.18 -14.36
CA GLY A 244 -7.30 -1.10 -13.56
C GLY A 244 -8.67 -1.48 -12.99
N GLY A 245 -9.39 -0.49 -12.48
CA GLY A 245 -10.78 -0.61 -12.07
C GLY A 245 -11.72 -0.86 -13.25
N ASN A 246 -12.98 -1.09 -12.96
CA ASN A 246 -13.98 -1.38 -13.99
C ASN A 246 -14.30 -0.13 -14.84
N ASP A 247 -14.36 -0.31 -16.14
CA ASP A 247 -14.94 0.66 -17.08
C ASP A 247 -16.47 0.63 -16.93
N GLU A 248 -17.06 1.74 -16.51
CA GLU A 248 -18.51 1.86 -16.33
C GLU A 248 -19.32 1.63 -17.62
N ARG A 249 -18.72 1.83 -18.80
CA ARG A 249 -19.34 1.67 -20.11
C ARG A 249 -19.43 0.21 -20.53
N THR A 250 -18.40 -0.58 -20.22
CA THR A 250 -18.25 -1.97 -20.68
C THR A 250 -18.42 -2.99 -19.55
N ASN A 251 -18.35 -2.53 -18.28
CA ASN A 251 -18.32 -3.34 -17.08
C ASN A 251 -17.20 -4.40 -17.10
N THR A 252 -16.07 -4.06 -17.71
CA THR A 252 -14.85 -4.87 -17.75
C THR A 252 -13.70 -4.10 -17.14
N PRO A 253 -12.71 -4.74 -16.50
CA PRO A 253 -11.54 -4.05 -15.99
C PRO A 253 -10.77 -3.32 -17.09
N LEU A 254 -10.28 -2.11 -16.80
CA LEU A 254 -9.40 -1.38 -17.69
C LEU A 254 -8.11 -2.19 -17.91
N GLY A 255 -7.78 -2.47 -19.16
CA GLY A 255 -6.53 -3.15 -19.52
C GLY A 255 -5.52 -2.18 -20.15
N ILE A 256 -4.32 -2.67 -20.44
CA ILE A 256 -3.25 -1.94 -21.11
C ILE A 256 -3.05 -2.39 -22.57
N LEU A 257 -3.97 -3.17 -23.10
CA LEU A 257 -3.86 -3.81 -24.41
C LEU A 257 -3.55 -2.82 -25.53
N ASP A 258 -4.22 -1.66 -25.53
CA ASP A 258 -4.14 -0.68 -26.61
C ASP A 258 -2.84 0.13 -26.58
N VAL A 259 -2.18 0.21 -25.44
CA VAL A 259 -0.97 1.02 -25.23
C VAL A 259 0.30 0.17 -25.04
N ASN A 260 0.15 -1.13 -24.81
CA ASN A 260 1.28 -2.03 -24.57
C ASN A 260 1.82 -2.60 -25.90
N ILE A 261 3.09 -2.32 -26.19
CA ILE A 261 3.77 -2.79 -27.41
C ILE A 261 3.80 -4.32 -27.55
N SER A 262 3.62 -5.08 -26.46
CA SER A 262 3.50 -6.54 -26.51
C SER A 262 2.16 -7.01 -27.10
N GLY A 263 1.17 -6.14 -27.24
CA GLY A 263 -0.20 -6.46 -27.71
C GLY A 263 -1.00 -7.31 -26.71
N THR A 264 -0.62 -7.28 -25.42
CA THR A 264 -1.30 -8.02 -24.34
C THR A 264 -1.46 -7.14 -23.10
N ASN A 265 -2.25 -7.60 -22.13
CA ASN A 265 -2.29 -6.98 -20.80
C ASN A 265 -1.13 -7.41 -19.91
N GLN A 266 -0.15 -8.11 -20.45
CA GLN A 266 1.00 -8.61 -19.71
C GLN A 266 2.27 -7.85 -20.07
N ILE A 267 3.10 -7.63 -19.06
CA ILE A 267 4.44 -7.08 -19.16
C ILE A 267 5.43 -8.10 -18.60
N TYR A 268 6.67 -8.08 -19.11
CA TYR A 268 7.66 -9.12 -18.85
C TYR A 268 8.97 -8.51 -18.36
N ASP A 269 9.59 -9.14 -17.35
CA ASP A 269 10.97 -8.88 -16.92
C ASP A 269 11.60 -10.16 -16.36
N PHE A 270 12.60 -10.68 -17.05
CA PHE A 270 13.32 -11.90 -16.67
C PHE A 270 14.75 -11.63 -16.19
N SER A 271 15.08 -10.37 -15.90
CA SER A 271 16.45 -9.93 -15.61
C SER A 271 17.12 -10.73 -14.50
N TYR A 272 16.37 -11.11 -13.45
CA TYR A 272 16.92 -11.91 -12.36
C TYR A 272 17.38 -13.30 -12.81
N PHE A 273 16.64 -13.96 -13.69
CA PHE A 273 16.91 -15.34 -14.10
C PHE A 273 17.87 -15.47 -15.30
N LEU A 274 18.26 -14.36 -15.93
CA LEU A 274 19.10 -14.40 -17.13
C LEU A 274 20.35 -15.27 -16.95
N HIS A 275 21.00 -15.21 -15.79
CA HIS A 275 22.21 -15.97 -15.50
C HIS A 275 22.00 -17.50 -15.41
N MET A 276 20.75 -17.95 -15.28
CA MET A 276 20.37 -19.37 -15.22
C MET A 276 19.87 -19.91 -16.56
N MET A 277 19.66 -19.05 -17.56
CA MET A 277 19.13 -19.41 -18.88
C MET A 277 20.21 -19.81 -19.86
N SER A 278 19.84 -20.57 -20.89
CA SER A 278 20.75 -20.88 -21.98
C SER A 278 21.20 -19.62 -22.74
N PRO A 279 22.39 -19.61 -23.35
CA PRO A 279 22.83 -18.46 -24.15
C PRO A 279 21.87 -18.13 -25.31
N GLU A 280 21.21 -19.12 -25.87
CA GLU A 280 20.24 -18.99 -26.95
C GLU A 280 18.98 -18.28 -26.47
N LEU A 281 18.47 -18.63 -25.27
CA LEU A 281 17.32 -17.98 -24.68
C LEU A 281 17.64 -16.54 -24.26
N GLN A 282 18.83 -16.32 -23.68
CA GLN A 282 19.30 -14.96 -23.36
C GLN A 282 19.35 -14.07 -24.62
N ALA A 283 19.88 -14.59 -25.72
CA ALA A 283 19.95 -13.87 -26.98
C ALA A 283 18.55 -13.60 -27.57
N GLY A 284 17.62 -14.53 -27.43
CA GLY A 284 16.23 -14.37 -27.85
C GLY A 284 15.50 -13.27 -27.06
N LEU A 285 15.68 -13.24 -25.74
CA LEU A 285 15.12 -12.17 -24.89
C LEU A 285 15.74 -10.80 -25.20
N ALA A 286 17.07 -10.74 -25.38
CA ALA A 286 17.74 -9.50 -25.77
C ALA A 286 17.25 -8.99 -27.13
N HIS A 287 16.99 -9.89 -28.09
CA HIS A 287 16.41 -9.52 -29.39
C HIS A 287 14.96 -9.02 -29.25
N TYR A 288 14.16 -9.61 -28.37
CA TYR A 288 12.82 -9.11 -28.06
C TYR A 288 12.88 -7.68 -27.51
N ASP A 289 13.77 -7.42 -26.56
CA ASP A 289 13.95 -6.08 -25.97
C ASP A 289 14.46 -5.06 -27.01
N GLU A 290 15.32 -5.48 -27.95
CA GLU A 290 15.80 -4.64 -29.04
C GLU A 290 14.66 -4.26 -30.00
N LEU A 291 13.82 -5.23 -30.40
CA LEU A 291 12.66 -4.99 -31.24
C LEU A 291 11.63 -4.07 -30.57
N CYS A 292 11.39 -4.26 -29.26
CA CYS A 292 10.53 -3.36 -28.51
C CYS A 292 11.07 -1.94 -28.53
N LYS A 293 12.37 -1.73 -28.28
CA LYS A 293 13.01 -0.41 -28.33
C LYS A 293 13.02 0.23 -29.72
N GLU A 294 13.27 -0.58 -30.76
CA GLU A 294 13.26 -0.08 -32.16
C GLU A 294 11.88 0.42 -32.57
N ASN A 295 10.82 -0.30 -32.15
CA ASN A 295 9.45 0.04 -32.52
C ASN A 295 8.81 1.08 -31.60
N GLU A 296 9.33 1.30 -30.40
CA GLU A 296 8.71 2.14 -29.36
C GLU A 296 8.45 3.57 -29.85
N SER A 297 9.42 4.21 -30.48
CA SER A 297 9.27 5.59 -30.99
C SER A 297 8.18 5.69 -32.07
N ALA A 298 8.17 4.75 -33.04
CA ALA A 298 7.14 4.73 -34.07
C ALA A 298 5.76 4.37 -33.51
N TYR A 299 5.71 3.51 -32.52
CA TYR A 299 4.49 3.14 -31.80
C TYR A 299 3.91 4.35 -31.06
N GLN A 300 4.72 5.08 -30.29
CA GLN A 300 4.30 6.28 -29.54
C GLN A 300 3.83 7.40 -30.49
N GLU A 301 4.51 7.64 -31.63
CA GLU A 301 4.10 8.62 -32.62
C GLU A 301 2.72 8.29 -33.21
N LYS A 302 2.52 7.00 -33.55
CA LYS A 302 1.23 6.55 -34.08
C LYS A 302 0.12 6.57 -33.05
N MET A 303 0.43 6.24 -31.79
CA MET A 303 -0.52 6.35 -30.67
C MET A 303 -0.93 7.80 -30.43
N SER A 304 0.01 8.75 -30.42
CA SER A 304 -0.30 10.19 -30.35
C SER A 304 -1.19 10.66 -31.52
N THR A 305 -0.94 10.15 -32.73
CA THR A 305 -1.77 10.43 -33.89
C THR A 305 -3.19 9.83 -33.72
N LEU A 306 -3.28 8.64 -33.16
CA LEU A 306 -4.54 7.96 -32.87
C LEU A 306 -5.39 8.75 -31.88
N LEU A 307 -4.77 9.25 -30.79
CA LEU A 307 -5.42 10.15 -29.83
C LEU A 307 -6.02 11.38 -30.52
N SER A 308 -5.22 12.07 -31.36
CA SER A 308 -5.70 13.22 -32.11
C SER A 308 -6.88 12.90 -33.03
N HIS A 309 -6.87 11.74 -33.70
CA HIS A 309 -7.97 11.30 -34.55
C HIS A 309 -9.25 10.97 -33.74
N TYR A 310 -9.13 10.43 -32.53
CA TYR A 310 -10.28 10.22 -31.64
C TYR A 310 -10.87 11.56 -31.17
N ASP A 311 -10.06 12.56 -30.84
CA ASP A 311 -10.53 13.89 -30.47
C ASP A 311 -11.25 14.59 -31.66
N GLU A 312 -10.71 14.46 -32.88
CA GLU A 312 -11.37 14.94 -34.07
C GLU A 312 -12.71 14.22 -34.32
N LEU A 313 -12.74 12.89 -34.16
CA LEU A 313 -13.95 12.10 -34.31
C LEU A 313 -15.01 12.48 -33.26
N ASN A 314 -14.60 12.68 -32.02
CA ASN A 314 -15.47 13.14 -30.94
C ASN A 314 -16.05 14.54 -31.27
N THR A 315 -15.23 15.45 -31.77
CA THR A 315 -15.65 16.78 -32.21
C THR A 315 -16.69 16.67 -33.32
N LEU A 316 -16.48 15.82 -34.32
CA LEU A 316 -17.43 15.62 -35.42
C LEU A 316 -18.77 15.05 -34.92
N LYS A 317 -18.76 14.23 -33.90
CA LYS A 317 -19.96 13.61 -33.31
C LYS A 317 -20.72 14.55 -32.38
N ASN A 318 -20.01 15.28 -31.48
CA ASN A 318 -20.63 15.90 -30.30
C ASN A 318 -20.43 17.42 -30.16
N LYS A 319 -19.76 18.09 -31.11
CA LYS A 319 -19.49 19.51 -30.95
C LYS A 319 -20.75 20.37 -30.89
N VAL A 320 -20.80 21.23 -29.87
CA VAL A 320 -21.77 22.33 -29.73
C VAL A 320 -21.05 23.63 -30.04
N PRO A 321 -21.61 24.54 -30.86
CA PRO A 321 -20.98 25.86 -31.13
C PRO A 321 -20.85 26.72 -29.86
N ASP A 322 -19.84 27.60 -29.82
CA ASP A 322 -19.64 28.54 -28.70
C ASP A 322 -20.85 29.50 -28.51
N GLU A 323 -21.57 29.81 -29.61
CA GLU A 323 -22.82 30.59 -29.60
C GLU A 323 -24.01 29.78 -29.04
N GLY A 324 -23.76 28.52 -28.67
CA GLY A 324 -24.76 27.60 -28.19
C GLY A 324 -25.79 27.22 -29.26
N GLU A 325 -26.97 26.80 -28.80
CA GLU A 325 -28.06 26.34 -29.67
C GLU A 325 -28.65 27.41 -30.61
N SER A 326 -28.33 28.67 -30.41
CA SER A 326 -28.83 29.80 -31.21
C SER A 326 -28.08 30.05 -32.50
N SER A 327 -26.94 29.37 -32.73
CA SER A 327 -26.20 29.50 -34.00
C SER A 327 -27.05 29.01 -35.19
N THR A 328 -26.93 29.71 -36.30
CA THR A 328 -27.55 29.34 -37.59
C THR A 328 -26.53 28.81 -38.60
N ASP A 329 -25.26 28.70 -38.21
CA ASP A 329 -24.21 28.08 -39.00
C ASP A 329 -24.13 26.59 -38.70
N TRP A 330 -24.81 25.78 -39.46
CA TRP A 330 -24.92 24.31 -39.26
C TRP A 330 -23.58 23.60 -39.41
N THR A 331 -22.58 24.21 -40.03
CA THR A 331 -21.24 23.61 -40.17
C THR A 331 -20.48 23.54 -38.85
N LEU A 332 -20.89 24.28 -37.84
CA LEU A 332 -20.26 24.31 -36.52
C LEU A 332 -20.76 23.21 -35.57
N PHE A 333 -21.87 22.55 -35.92
CA PHE A 333 -22.49 21.54 -35.07
C PHE A 333 -21.94 20.12 -35.31
N GLY A 334 -21.86 19.31 -34.23
CA GLY A 334 -21.65 17.88 -34.34
C GLY A 334 -22.88 17.13 -34.84
N LEU A 335 -22.69 15.87 -35.23
CA LEU A 335 -23.76 15.05 -35.81
C LEU A 335 -24.99 14.94 -34.87
N ARG A 336 -24.76 14.73 -33.60
CA ARG A 336 -25.81 14.59 -32.57
C ARG A 336 -26.71 15.84 -32.55
N GLU A 337 -26.11 17.00 -32.42
CA GLU A 337 -26.83 18.27 -32.37
C GLU A 337 -27.60 18.54 -33.70
N LEU A 338 -26.99 18.23 -34.86
CA LEU A 338 -27.66 18.34 -36.14
C LEU A 338 -28.91 17.46 -36.23
N GLN A 339 -28.83 16.23 -35.75
CA GLN A 339 -29.98 15.29 -35.73
C GLN A 339 -31.09 15.78 -34.80
N GLU A 340 -30.76 16.35 -33.64
CA GLU A 340 -31.75 16.95 -32.73
C GLU A 340 -32.43 18.18 -33.39
N LYS A 341 -31.68 19.03 -34.06
CA LYS A 341 -32.21 20.19 -34.80
C LYS A 341 -33.07 19.72 -35.97
N GLU A 342 -32.68 18.68 -36.73
CA GLU A 342 -33.46 18.10 -37.80
C GLU A 342 -34.88 17.68 -37.30
N ILE A 343 -34.95 16.99 -36.18
CA ILE A 343 -36.20 16.56 -35.53
C ILE A 343 -37.06 17.78 -35.18
N ILE A 344 -36.47 18.84 -34.61
CA ILE A 344 -37.20 20.05 -34.21
C ILE A 344 -37.82 20.73 -35.46
N TYR A 345 -37.05 20.96 -36.51
CA TYR A 345 -37.56 21.65 -37.70
C TYR A 345 -38.53 20.80 -38.50
N LYS A 346 -38.38 19.47 -38.54
CA LYS A 346 -39.33 18.51 -39.07
C LYS A 346 -40.66 18.53 -38.32
N THR A 347 -40.59 18.62 -36.98
CA THR A 347 -41.78 18.75 -36.13
C THR A 347 -42.47 20.09 -36.39
N ASN A 348 -41.70 21.20 -36.50
CA ASN A 348 -42.25 22.52 -36.84
C ASN A 348 -42.96 22.54 -38.19
N MET A 349 -42.42 21.87 -39.21
CA MET A 349 -43.12 21.70 -40.49
C MET A 349 -44.45 20.95 -40.34
N SER A 350 -44.52 19.95 -39.50
CA SER A 350 -45.73 19.15 -39.28
C SER A 350 -46.89 19.97 -38.70
N LEU A 351 -46.62 21.09 -38.02
CA LEU A 351 -47.62 22.01 -37.50
C LEU A 351 -48.38 22.76 -38.61
N TYR A 352 -47.80 22.86 -39.81
CA TYR A 352 -48.34 23.56 -41.00
C TYR A 352 -48.76 22.58 -42.12
N LEU A 353 -49.10 21.32 -41.76
CA LEU A 353 -49.54 20.34 -42.73
C LEU A 353 -50.82 20.80 -43.45
N GLY A 354 -50.73 20.92 -44.77
CA GLY A 354 -51.81 21.46 -45.62
C GLY A 354 -51.73 22.94 -45.93
N GLU A 355 -50.71 23.63 -45.41
CA GLU A 355 -50.41 25.06 -45.67
C GLU A 355 -49.01 25.20 -46.31
N ASP A 356 -48.69 24.36 -47.30
CA ASP A 356 -47.35 24.27 -47.90
C ASP A 356 -46.86 25.56 -48.56
N GLU A 357 -47.78 26.48 -48.91
CA GLU A 357 -47.48 27.80 -49.45
C GLU A 357 -47.30 28.88 -48.37
N SER A 358 -47.50 28.53 -47.07
CA SER A 358 -47.27 29.51 -45.99
C SER A 358 -45.79 29.89 -45.89
N GLU A 359 -45.52 31.16 -45.57
CA GLU A 359 -44.14 31.69 -45.39
C GLU A 359 -43.43 30.90 -44.28
N GLN A 360 -44.12 30.49 -43.23
CA GLN A 360 -43.58 29.75 -42.09
C GLN A 360 -43.19 28.30 -42.48
N TYR A 361 -44.02 27.59 -43.25
CA TYR A 361 -43.70 26.28 -43.78
C TYR A 361 -42.44 26.35 -44.67
N GLN A 362 -42.41 27.28 -45.65
CA GLN A 362 -41.29 27.42 -46.57
C GLN A 362 -39.97 27.73 -45.84
N LYS A 363 -40.03 28.57 -44.80
CA LYS A 363 -38.86 28.91 -43.99
C LYS A 363 -38.35 27.67 -43.23
N ASN A 364 -39.21 26.94 -42.52
CA ASN A 364 -38.82 25.72 -41.83
C ASN A 364 -38.31 24.63 -42.76
N ALA A 365 -38.93 24.46 -43.94
CA ALA A 365 -38.50 23.53 -44.96
C ALA A 365 -37.12 23.84 -45.54
N ALA A 366 -36.78 25.13 -45.76
CA ALA A 366 -35.45 25.54 -46.19
C ALA A 366 -34.38 25.24 -45.16
N ILE A 367 -34.68 25.50 -43.86
CA ILE A 367 -33.74 25.22 -42.78
C ILE A 367 -33.58 23.69 -42.61
N HIS A 368 -34.65 22.93 -42.60
CA HIS A 368 -34.62 21.47 -42.54
C HIS A 368 -33.76 20.86 -43.65
N ALA A 369 -33.93 21.32 -44.92
CA ALA A 369 -33.15 20.86 -46.04
C ALA A 369 -31.64 21.19 -45.88
N ALA A 370 -31.31 22.37 -45.33
CA ALA A 370 -29.94 22.74 -45.03
C ALA A 370 -29.30 21.85 -43.96
N ILE A 371 -30.03 21.56 -42.87
CA ILE A 371 -29.58 20.65 -41.81
C ILE A 371 -29.39 19.22 -42.36
N GLU A 372 -30.35 18.70 -43.15
CA GLU A 372 -30.24 17.37 -43.77
C GLU A 372 -29.00 17.27 -44.71
N ALA A 373 -28.69 18.33 -45.42
CA ALA A 373 -27.50 18.37 -46.25
C ALA A 373 -26.23 18.32 -45.41
N GLU A 374 -26.18 19.06 -44.30
CA GLU A 374 -25.03 19.06 -43.38
C GLU A 374 -24.88 17.73 -42.62
N ILE A 375 -25.98 17.09 -42.21
CA ILE A 375 -25.95 15.73 -41.64
C ILE A 375 -25.22 14.78 -42.59
N LYS A 376 -25.56 14.76 -43.88
CA LYS A 376 -24.88 13.88 -44.85
C LYS A 376 -23.40 14.16 -44.97
N VAL A 377 -23.02 15.45 -44.95
CA VAL A 377 -21.60 15.86 -44.98
C VAL A 377 -20.91 15.37 -43.71
N ARG A 378 -21.53 15.53 -42.55
CA ARG A 378 -20.99 15.13 -41.26
C ARG A 378 -20.83 13.63 -41.15
N GLU A 379 -21.85 12.86 -41.58
CA GLU A 379 -21.76 11.40 -41.64
C GLU A 379 -20.63 10.92 -42.55
N GLN A 380 -20.42 11.59 -43.68
CA GLN A 380 -19.30 11.27 -44.56
C GLN A 380 -17.94 11.58 -43.92
N GLN A 381 -17.81 12.70 -43.21
CA GLN A 381 -16.59 13.09 -42.48
C GLN A 381 -16.28 12.06 -41.37
N ILE A 382 -17.29 11.67 -40.60
CA ILE A 382 -17.18 10.64 -39.53
C ILE A 382 -16.71 9.32 -40.14
N ASN A 383 -17.37 8.83 -41.21
CA ASN A 383 -17.00 7.58 -41.84
C ASN A 383 -15.56 7.61 -42.40
N ASN A 384 -15.14 8.71 -43.00
CA ASN A 384 -13.76 8.88 -43.45
C ASN A 384 -12.77 8.85 -42.29
N LYS A 385 -13.08 9.51 -41.16
CA LYS A 385 -12.24 9.53 -39.97
C LYS A 385 -12.16 8.14 -39.31
N GLU A 386 -13.26 7.41 -39.23
CA GLU A 386 -13.27 6.03 -38.76
C GLU A 386 -12.43 5.08 -39.62
N VAL A 387 -12.39 5.30 -40.95
CA VAL A 387 -11.49 4.55 -41.84
C VAL A 387 -10.03 4.92 -41.60
N GLU A 388 -9.70 6.21 -41.38
CA GLU A 388 -8.35 6.62 -41.01
C GLU A 388 -7.90 5.99 -39.70
N ILE A 389 -8.75 6.00 -38.66
CA ILE A 389 -8.50 5.36 -37.36
C ILE A 389 -8.24 3.85 -37.53
N ASN A 390 -9.11 3.14 -38.28
CA ASN A 390 -8.94 1.69 -38.47
C ASN A 390 -7.64 1.36 -39.24
N ASN A 391 -7.24 2.17 -40.22
CA ASN A 391 -5.97 2.00 -40.90
C ASN A 391 -4.79 2.21 -39.93
N LEU A 392 -4.86 3.25 -39.10
CA LEU A 392 -3.82 3.55 -38.12
C LEU A 392 -3.71 2.44 -37.05
N ILE A 393 -4.83 1.90 -36.56
CA ILE A 393 -4.86 0.75 -35.66
C ILE A 393 -4.17 -0.47 -36.32
N SER A 394 -4.44 -0.70 -37.60
CA SER A 394 -3.80 -1.80 -38.34
C SER A 394 -2.28 -1.58 -38.47
N GLU A 395 -1.84 -0.37 -38.69
CA GLU A 395 -0.42 0.00 -38.74
C GLU A 395 0.24 -0.15 -37.36
N ILE A 396 -0.41 0.27 -36.28
CA ILE A 396 0.05 0.05 -34.90
C ILE A 396 0.18 -1.46 -34.64
N GLY A 397 -0.79 -2.27 -35.07
CA GLY A 397 -0.74 -3.72 -34.95
C GLY A 397 0.49 -4.37 -35.61
N THR A 398 1.07 -3.76 -36.65
CA THR A 398 2.32 -4.26 -37.26
C THR A 398 3.57 -3.95 -36.45
N LEU A 399 3.50 -2.97 -35.54
CA LEU A 399 4.60 -2.60 -34.63
C LEU A 399 4.61 -3.44 -33.35
N VAL A 400 3.50 -4.10 -33.06
CA VAL A 400 3.36 -4.95 -31.86
C VAL A 400 4.35 -6.10 -31.90
N VAL A 401 5.09 -6.29 -30.80
CA VAL A 401 6.12 -7.32 -30.65
C VAL A 401 5.62 -8.40 -29.69
N SER A 402 5.31 -9.57 -30.23
CA SER A 402 4.84 -10.72 -29.42
C SER A 402 6.01 -11.57 -28.96
N LEU A 403 6.20 -11.73 -27.64
CA LEU A 403 7.28 -12.55 -27.05
C LEU A 403 7.29 -13.99 -27.58
N PRO A 404 6.16 -14.73 -27.62
CA PRO A 404 6.14 -16.08 -28.19
C PRO A 404 6.55 -16.14 -29.66
N ASN A 405 6.20 -15.11 -30.45
CA ASN A 405 6.55 -15.08 -31.86
C ASN A 405 8.04 -14.82 -32.10
N VAL A 406 8.66 -13.99 -31.27
CA VAL A 406 10.10 -13.66 -31.37
C VAL A 406 10.94 -14.85 -30.93
N LEU A 407 10.59 -15.51 -29.84
CA LEU A 407 11.34 -16.65 -29.32
C LEU A 407 11.14 -17.92 -30.15
N GLY A 408 9.97 -18.11 -30.76
CA GLY A 408 9.58 -19.36 -31.37
C GLY A 408 9.25 -20.47 -30.34
N GLU A 409 8.71 -21.60 -30.83
CA GLU A 409 8.12 -22.61 -29.93
C GLU A 409 9.13 -23.28 -28.99
N GLU A 410 10.37 -23.51 -29.43
CA GLU A 410 11.39 -24.22 -28.64
C GLU A 410 11.89 -23.34 -27.48
N LEU A 411 12.32 -22.11 -27.76
CA LEU A 411 12.82 -21.19 -26.72
C LEU A 411 11.71 -20.73 -25.79
N TYR A 412 10.48 -20.58 -26.30
CA TYR A 412 9.34 -20.23 -25.45
C TYR A 412 8.99 -21.38 -24.48
N LYS A 413 9.15 -22.65 -24.86
CA LYS A 413 9.03 -23.78 -23.93
C LYS A 413 10.14 -23.79 -22.87
N GLU A 414 11.38 -23.47 -23.30
CA GLU A 414 12.51 -23.33 -22.36
C GLU A 414 12.30 -22.21 -21.35
N LEU A 415 11.64 -21.11 -21.74
CA LEU A 415 11.29 -20.01 -20.86
C LEU A 415 10.29 -20.41 -19.77
N GLY A 416 9.45 -21.44 -20.00
CA GLY A 416 8.37 -21.84 -19.11
C GLY A 416 8.72 -21.96 -17.62
N PRO A 417 9.84 -22.60 -17.20
CA PRO A 417 10.25 -22.67 -15.79
C PRO A 417 10.55 -21.33 -15.12
N TYR A 418 10.80 -20.30 -15.90
CA TYR A 418 11.12 -18.95 -15.43
C TYR A 418 9.91 -18.01 -15.41
N ILE A 419 8.77 -18.45 -15.96
CA ILE A 419 7.51 -17.69 -15.95
C ILE A 419 6.91 -17.80 -14.55
N ARG A 420 6.76 -16.64 -13.91
CA ARG A 420 6.13 -16.47 -12.60
C ARG A 420 5.12 -15.33 -12.72
N GLU A 421 3.87 -15.71 -12.84
CA GLU A 421 2.78 -14.77 -13.11
C GLU A 421 2.20 -14.19 -11.83
N ASP A 422 1.80 -12.92 -11.90
CA ASP A 422 0.96 -12.26 -10.93
C ASP A 422 0.04 -11.27 -11.61
N THR A 423 -0.92 -10.73 -10.88
CA THR A 423 -1.87 -9.73 -11.38
C THR A 423 -1.78 -8.48 -10.50
N LEU A 424 -1.43 -7.36 -11.12
CA LEU A 424 -1.56 -6.05 -10.52
C LEU A 424 -2.95 -5.52 -10.82
N THR A 425 -3.73 -5.33 -9.78
CA THR A 425 -5.03 -4.66 -9.88
C THR A 425 -4.93 -3.32 -9.17
N ASP A 426 -5.17 -2.23 -9.89
CA ASP A 426 -5.21 -0.89 -9.31
C ASP A 426 -6.57 -0.23 -9.60
N ASP A 427 -7.47 -0.34 -8.64
CA ASP A 427 -8.83 0.18 -8.72
C ASP A 427 -8.90 1.73 -8.77
N SER A 428 -7.78 2.43 -8.63
CA SER A 428 -7.73 3.89 -8.78
C SER A 428 -7.78 4.36 -10.24
N PHE A 429 -7.51 3.46 -11.19
CA PHE A 429 -7.61 3.70 -12.63
C PHE A 429 -9.00 3.28 -13.14
N ILE A 430 -10.00 4.13 -12.95
CA ILE A 430 -11.40 3.86 -13.31
C ILE A 430 -11.81 4.68 -14.52
N VAL A 431 -12.44 4.05 -15.49
CA VAL A 431 -13.03 4.71 -16.65
C VAL A 431 -14.50 5.06 -16.36
N THR A 432 -14.83 6.34 -16.44
CA THR A 432 -16.20 6.83 -16.24
C THR A 432 -16.91 7.05 -17.57
N ASN A 433 -18.24 7.11 -17.54
CA ASN A 433 -19.08 7.34 -18.73
C ASN A 433 -18.82 8.70 -19.42
N SER A 434 -18.25 9.66 -18.71
CA SER A 434 -17.96 11.01 -19.22
C SER A 434 -16.60 11.13 -19.93
N MET A 435 -15.73 10.12 -19.83
CA MET A 435 -14.39 10.17 -20.41
C MET A 435 -14.41 9.99 -21.91
N THR A 436 -13.57 10.77 -22.58
CA THR A 436 -13.29 10.61 -24.01
C THR A 436 -12.34 9.44 -24.25
N ASP A 437 -12.31 8.92 -25.48
CA ASP A 437 -11.40 7.84 -25.85
C ASP A 437 -9.92 8.23 -25.69
N SER A 438 -9.60 9.54 -25.88
CA SER A 438 -8.26 10.10 -25.62
C SER A 438 -7.87 10.01 -24.14
N GLU A 439 -8.74 10.43 -23.24
CA GLU A 439 -8.52 10.36 -21.78
C GLU A 439 -8.35 8.92 -21.29
N ILE A 440 -9.05 7.97 -21.93
CA ILE A 440 -8.91 6.53 -21.59
C ILE A 440 -7.55 6.00 -22.02
N LEU A 441 -7.08 6.35 -23.21
CA LEU A 441 -5.74 5.95 -23.65
C LEU A 441 -4.63 6.57 -22.77
N GLU A 442 -4.77 7.82 -22.34
CA GLU A 442 -3.85 8.44 -21.37
C GLU A 442 -3.86 7.69 -20.05
N MET A 443 -5.04 7.27 -19.58
CA MET A 443 -5.16 6.48 -18.36
C MET A 443 -4.55 5.07 -18.52
N GLN A 444 -4.71 4.42 -19.66
CA GLN A 444 -4.05 3.14 -19.96
C GLN A 444 -2.53 3.29 -20.02
N GLN A 445 -2.00 4.39 -20.55
CA GLN A 445 -0.57 4.69 -20.53
C GLN A 445 -0.04 4.87 -19.11
N ALA A 446 -0.75 5.63 -18.27
CA ALA A 446 -0.39 5.80 -16.86
C ALA A 446 -0.44 4.46 -16.10
N LEU A 447 -1.43 3.62 -16.37
CA LEU A 447 -1.54 2.28 -15.80
C LEU A 447 -0.39 1.36 -16.26
N LEU A 448 0.03 1.44 -17.53
CA LEU A 448 1.19 0.70 -18.05
C LEU A 448 2.49 1.13 -17.37
N GLU A 449 2.73 2.43 -17.20
CA GLU A 449 3.90 2.97 -16.50
C GLU A 449 3.94 2.49 -15.04
N HIS A 450 2.77 2.53 -14.36
CA HIS A 450 2.64 2.00 -13.03
C HIS A 450 2.97 0.49 -12.99
N GLY A 451 2.44 -0.28 -13.93
CA GLY A 451 2.75 -1.71 -14.06
C GLY A 451 4.23 -1.99 -14.29
N ARG A 452 4.91 -1.21 -15.13
CA ARG A 452 6.37 -1.34 -15.37
C ARG A 452 7.18 -1.03 -14.12
N SER A 453 6.82 0.03 -13.40
CA SER A 453 7.44 0.38 -12.11
C SER A 453 7.32 -0.78 -11.12
N GLU A 454 6.12 -1.34 -11.00
CA GLU A 454 5.85 -2.46 -10.12
C GLU A 454 6.64 -3.72 -10.50
N LEU A 455 6.63 -4.11 -11.80
CA LEU A 455 7.35 -5.28 -12.29
C LEU A 455 8.86 -5.15 -12.06
N SER A 456 9.45 -3.98 -12.33
CA SER A 456 10.89 -3.75 -12.12
C SER A 456 11.32 -3.99 -10.67
N ARG A 457 10.37 -3.88 -9.75
CA ARG A 457 10.57 -4.09 -8.32
C ARG A 457 10.42 -5.55 -7.93
N VAL A 458 9.37 -6.24 -8.42
CA VAL A 458 9.06 -7.62 -8.03
C VAL A 458 9.80 -8.67 -8.86
N CYS A 459 10.48 -8.29 -9.95
CA CYS A 459 11.27 -9.22 -10.75
C CYS A 459 12.57 -9.67 -10.06
N TYR A 460 12.99 -9.02 -8.97
CA TYR A 460 14.11 -9.43 -8.13
C TYR A 460 13.63 -9.96 -6.78
N PRO A 461 14.40 -10.90 -6.16
CA PRO A 461 14.06 -11.38 -4.84
C PRO A 461 14.03 -10.23 -3.85
N GLN A 462 12.91 -10.12 -3.15
CA GLN A 462 12.76 -9.17 -2.07
C GLN A 462 13.35 -9.79 -0.81
N PHE A 463 14.14 -9.02 -0.07
CA PHE A 463 14.72 -9.50 1.17
C PHE A 463 14.60 -8.47 2.29
N THR A 464 14.54 -8.98 3.49
CA THR A 464 14.73 -8.22 4.71
C THR A 464 16.00 -8.71 5.42
N LEU A 465 16.76 -7.77 5.92
CA LEU A 465 17.98 -8.03 6.68
C LEU A 465 17.76 -7.55 8.10
N ASP A 466 17.65 -8.48 9.04
CA ASP A 466 17.67 -8.18 10.44
C ASP A 466 19.11 -8.23 10.93
N VAL A 467 19.63 -7.08 11.32
CA VAL A 467 21.03 -6.91 11.69
C VAL A 467 21.13 -6.55 13.17
N ASP A 468 21.77 -7.42 13.93
CA ASP A 468 22.15 -7.13 15.31
C ASP A 468 23.48 -6.39 15.30
N LEU A 469 23.48 -5.18 15.81
CA LEU A 469 24.63 -4.28 15.77
C LEU A 469 25.25 -4.11 17.16
N ILE A 470 26.55 -3.88 17.19
CA ILE A 470 27.15 -3.20 18.32
C ILE A 470 26.59 -1.79 18.36
N ASN A 471 26.05 -1.36 19.49
CA ASN A 471 25.49 -0.02 19.60
C ASN A 471 26.59 1.04 19.54
N PHE A 472 26.98 1.39 18.32
CA PHE A 472 27.99 2.42 18.08
C PHE A 472 27.47 3.84 18.38
N THR A 473 26.15 3.99 18.62
CA THR A 473 25.57 5.30 18.94
C THR A 473 25.97 5.77 20.35
N VAL A 474 26.41 4.86 21.22
CA VAL A 474 26.91 5.20 22.56
C VAL A 474 28.37 5.71 22.55
N ASP A 475 29.06 5.52 21.44
CA ASP A 475 30.46 5.95 21.31
C ASP A 475 30.55 7.33 20.66
N TYR A 476 31.22 8.28 21.32
CA TYR A 476 31.38 9.64 20.84
C TYR A 476 32.12 9.72 19.50
N ASP A 477 33.09 8.85 19.25
CA ASP A 477 33.87 8.83 18.01
C ASP A 477 33.01 8.48 16.79
N TYR A 478 31.93 7.73 16.99
CA TYR A 478 30.96 7.34 15.96
C TYR A 478 29.72 8.24 15.87
N LYS A 479 29.63 9.28 16.67
CA LYS A 479 28.47 10.20 16.70
C LYS A 479 28.10 10.75 15.32
N ARG A 480 29.04 10.92 14.40
CA ARG A 480 28.78 11.36 13.02
C ARG A 480 27.97 10.36 12.23
N PHE A 481 27.99 9.09 12.60
CA PHE A 481 27.25 8.03 11.92
C PHE A 481 25.82 7.88 12.41
N THR A 482 25.48 8.45 13.58
CA THR A 482 24.11 8.37 14.11
C THR A 482 23.11 9.13 13.26
N ASN A 483 23.53 10.21 12.60
CA ASN A 483 22.69 10.93 11.65
C ASN A 483 22.40 10.12 10.36
N ALA A 484 23.12 9.03 10.14
CA ALA A 484 22.88 8.13 9.03
C ALA A 484 21.79 7.08 9.35
N LEU A 485 21.49 6.88 10.64
CA LEU A 485 20.39 6.03 11.10
C LEU A 485 19.05 6.78 11.11
N GLU A 486 18.80 7.57 10.08
CA GLU A 486 17.47 8.12 9.82
C GLU A 486 16.69 7.15 8.95
N MET A 487 15.38 7.04 9.21
CA MET A 487 14.51 6.14 8.42
C MET A 487 14.63 6.44 6.92
N PHE A 488 14.55 5.40 6.13
CA PHE A 488 14.70 5.40 4.68
C PHE A 488 16.10 5.67 4.14
N ASN A 489 17.09 6.04 4.95
CA ASN A 489 18.48 6.18 4.47
C ASN A 489 19.00 4.85 3.94
N ILE A 490 19.80 4.94 2.87
CA ILE A 490 20.45 3.79 2.25
C ILE A 490 21.80 3.57 2.94
N ILE A 491 22.01 2.35 3.39
CA ILE A 491 23.23 1.88 4.02
C ILE A 491 23.71 0.65 3.25
N HIS A 492 25.02 0.53 3.11
CA HIS A 492 25.64 -0.59 2.42
C HIS A 492 26.07 -1.65 3.42
N ILE A 493 25.72 -2.90 3.16
CA ILE A 493 26.08 -4.03 4.02
C ILE A 493 27.00 -4.93 3.23
N ASN A 494 28.22 -5.12 3.73
CA ASN A 494 29.22 -5.97 3.11
C ASN A 494 29.22 -7.37 3.77
N PHE A 495 28.89 -8.37 2.97
CA PHE A 495 28.98 -9.79 3.30
C PHE A 495 30.37 -10.27 2.89
N GLU A 496 31.29 -10.37 3.82
CA GLU A 496 32.70 -10.72 3.57
C GLU A 496 32.89 -12.04 2.81
N ASP A 497 31.96 -12.99 2.98
CA ASP A 497 32.05 -14.32 2.34
C ASP A 497 31.57 -14.34 0.88
N HIS A 498 30.94 -13.28 0.40
CA HIS A 498 30.31 -13.25 -0.92
C HIS A 498 30.84 -12.17 -1.87
N ASP A 499 31.86 -11.38 -1.47
CA ASP A 499 32.38 -10.23 -2.22
C ASP A 499 31.28 -9.25 -2.72
N SER A 500 30.10 -9.28 -2.05
CA SER A 500 28.92 -8.53 -2.45
C SER A 500 28.59 -7.45 -1.40
N ILE A 501 28.37 -6.25 -1.91
CA ILE A 501 27.85 -5.14 -1.11
C ILE A 501 26.37 -4.98 -1.46
N ILE A 502 25.51 -5.16 -0.48
CA ILE A 502 24.07 -4.96 -0.63
C ILE A 502 23.72 -3.57 -0.14
N SER A 503 23.06 -2.78 -0.98
CA SER A 503 22.49 -1.49 -0.62
C SER A 503 21.06 -1.68 -0.15
N ALA A 504 20.76 -1.30 1.09
CA ALA A 504 19.44 -1.51 1.66
C ALA A 504 18.98 -0.26 2.44
N ARG A 505 17.66 -0.04 2.47
CA ARG A 505 17.03 1.07 3.19
C ARG A 505 16.74 0.69 4.63
N LEU A 506 16.93 1.64 5.54
CA LEU A 506 16.58 1.48 6.95
C LEU A 506 15.06 1.56 7.13
N LEU A 507 14.46 0.49 7.61
CA LEU A 507 13.01 0.40 7.83
C LEU A 507 12.60 0.34 9.30
N LYS A 508 13.44 -0.26 10.15
CA LYS A 508 13.16 -0.37 11.58
C LYS A 508 14.44 -0.22 12.40
N LEU A 509 14.29 0.45 13.54
CA LEU A 509 15.34 0.62 14.52
C LEU A 509 14.78 0.27 15.89
N HIS A 510 15.34 -0.76 16.52
CA HIS A 510 15.04 -1.14 17.89
C HIS A 510 16.14 -0.63 18.82
N ILE A 511 15.76 0.12 19.83
CA ILE A 511 16.66 0.72 20.80
C ILE A 511 16.23 0.29 22.20
N ASN A 512 17.08 -0.42 22.91
CA ASN A 512 16.96 -0.58 24.35
C ASN A 512 17.84 0.48 25.03
N TRP A 513 17.20 1.46 25.70
CA TRP A 513 17.91 2.58 26.32
C TRP A 513 18.61 2.21 27.62
N ASP A 514 18.22 1.10 28.25
CA ASP A 514 18.79 0.59 29.50
C ASP A 514 19.86 -0.47 29.23
N ASP A 515 19.77 -1.18 28.10
CA ASP A 515 20.78 -2.14 27.64
C ASP A 515 21.33 -1.76 26.26
N PRO A 516 22.45 -1.01 26.20
CA PRO A 516 23.07 -0.64 24.93
C PRO A 516 23.51 -1.84 24.07
N SER A 517 23.56 -3.05 24.62
CA SER A 517 23.92 -4.24 23.85
C SER A 517 22.78 -4.74 22.98
N ASP A 518 21.52 -4.40 23.30
CA ASP A 518 20.34 -4.75 22.53
C ASP A 518 19.97 -3.62 21.56
N PHE A 519 20.61 -3.64 20.40
CA PHE A 519 20.45 -2.66 19.34
C PHE A 519 20.30 -3.37 18.00
N LYS A 520 19.11 -3.35 17.44
CA LYS A 520 18.78 -4.08 16.21
C LYS A 520 18.25 -3.15 15.14
N VAL A 521 18.59 -3.44 13.91
CA VAL A 521 18.22 -2.64 12.75
C VAL A 521 17.71 -3.55 11.66
N THR A 522 16.56 -3.22 11.09
CA THR A 522 16.01 -3.94 9.93
C THR A 522 16.17 -3.09 8.69
N PHE A 523 16.80 -3.67 7.70
CA PHE A 523 16.97 -3.11 6.36
C PHE A 523 16.18 -3.90 5.34
N SER A 524 15.83 -3.28 4.22
CA SER A 524 15.23 -3.98 3.08
C SER A 524 15.69 -3.37 1.76
N ASN A 525 15.77 -4.20 0.74
CA ASN A 525 15.88 -3.73 -0.64
C ASN A 525 14.52 -3.37 -1.24
N ARG A 526 13.44 -3.62 -0.50
CA ARG A 526 12.07 -3.32 -0.94
C ARG A 526 11.90 -1.82 -1.12
N ASN A 527 11.71 -1.42 -2.36
CA ASN A 527 11.41 -0.02 -2.69
C ASN A 527 9.90 0.27 -2.67
N SER A 528 9.07 -0.74 -2.41
CA SER A 528 7.63 -0.63 -2.43
C SER A 528 7.03 -0.58 -1.05
N LEU A 529 6.08 0.30 -0.95
CA LEU A 529 5.23 0.47 0.22
C LEU A 529 4.25 -0.71 0.41
N LYS A 530 3.74 -1.33 -0.66
CA LYS A 530 2.78 -2.46 -0.59
C LYS A 530 3.30 -3.63 0.23
N GLU A 531 4.54 -4.03 0.00
CA GLU A 531 5.13 -5.17 0.70
C GLU A 531 5.65 -4.81 2.08
N THR A 532 6.13 -3.59 2.26
CA THR A 532 6.39 -3.02 3.58
C THR A 532 5.09 -2.95 4.37
N TRP A 533 3.97 -2.62 3.70
CA TRP A 533 2.63 -2.65 4.27
C TRP A 533 2.18 -4.06 4.66
N ALA A 534 2.34 -5.06 3.80
CA ALA A 534 1.99 -6.44 4.13
C ALA A 534 2.81 -6.94 5.33
N LEU A 535 4.07 -6.52 5.45
CA LEU A 535 4.93 -6.84 6.60
C LEU A 535 4.49 -6.06 7.85
N ILE A 536 4.17 -4.79 7.72
CA ILE A 536 3.67 -3.92 8.80
C ILE A 536 2.28 -4.37 9.22
N GLU A 537 1.40 -4.71 8.28
CA GLU A 537 0.08 -5.26 8.58
C GLU A 537 0.18 -6.63 9.26
N LYS A 538 1.12 -7.47 8.85
CA LYS A 538 1.42 -8.73 9.52
C LYS A 538 1.96 -8.50 10.94
N VAL A 539 2.84 -7.52 11.13
CA VAL A 539 3.34 -7.12 12.46
C VAL A 539 2.22 -6.45 13.27
N ARG A 540 1.39 -5.59 12.65
CA ARG A 540 0.21 -4.99 13.27
C ARG A 540 -0.78 -6.05 13.72
N LYS A 541 -1.15 -6.99 12.84
CA LYS A 541 -2.02 -8.12 13.18
C LYS A 541 -1.42 -9.02 14.25
N GLN A 542 -0.11 -9.26 14.25
CA GLN A 542 0.55 -9.98 15.34
C GLN A 542 0.50 -9.21 16.66
N VAL A 543 0.61 -7.88 16.64
CA VAL A 543 0.50 -7.02 17.82
C VAL A 543 -0.96 -6.91 18.28
N GLU A 544 -1.90 -6.76 17.36
CA GLU A 544 -3.35 -6.80 17.63
C GLU A 544 -3.79 -8.18 18.13
N ASP A 545 -3.27 -9.27 17.59
CA ASP A 545 -3.50 -10.63 18.05
C ASP A 545 -2.90 -10.88 19.45
N VAL A 546 -1.76 -10.28 19.76
CA VAL A 546 -1.18 -10.31 21.12
C VAL A 546 -1.97 -9.39 22.04
N SER A 547 -2.36 -8.20 21.60
CA SER A 547 -3.18 -7.26 22.35
C SER A 547 -4.58 -7.83 22.59
N SER A 548 -5.25 -8.36 21.57
CA SER A 548 -6.57 -8.98 21.71
C SER A 548 -6.54 -10.26 22.55
N LYS A 549 -5.48 -11.05 22.45
CA LYS A 549 -5.27 -12.20 23.34
C LYS A 549 -4.98 -11.76 24.78
N THR A 550 -4.29 -10.64 24.96
CA THR A 550 -4.02 -10.06 26.29
C THR A 550 -5.28 -9.39 26.86
N GLU A 551 -6.06 -8.67 26.04
CA GLU A 551 -7.38 -8.13 26.45
C GLU A 551 -8.38 -9.24 26.74
N TYR A 552 -8.41 -10.29 25.93
CA TYR A 552 -9.23 -11.48 26.21
C TYR A 552 -8.77 -12.19 27.47
N ALA A 553 -7.46 -12.33 27.71
CA ALA A 553 -6.91 -12.89 28.93
C ALA A 553 -7.20 -12.00 30.16
N VAL A 554 -7.05 -10.68 30.06
CA VAL A 554 -7.36 -9.72 31.14
C VAL A 554 -8.87 -9.63 31.37
N GLY A 555 -9.69 -9.66 30.32
CA GLY A 555 -11.15 -9.75 30.43
C GLY A 555 -11.60 -11.08 31.02
N ALA A 556 -10.97 -12.19 30.64
CA ALA A 556 -11.21 -13.50 31.21
C ALA A 556 -10.75 -13.60 32.69
N TRP A 557 -9.62 -12.94 33.04
CA TRP A 557 -9.15 -12.85 34.43
C TRP A 557 -10.06 -11.98 35.30
N LYS A 558 -10.54 -10.84 34.83
CA LYS A 558 -11.53 -10.04 35.57
C LYS A 558 -12.84 -10.77 35.78
N ASN A 559 -13.25 -11.59 34.82
CA ASN A 559 -14.44 -12.47 34.97
C ASN A 559 -14.15 -13.75 35.77
N ALA A 560 -12.92 -14.26 35.78
CA ALA A 560 -12.52 -15.46 36.52
C ALA A 560 -12.48 -15.22 38.05
N ALA A 561 -12.26 -13.97 38.47
CA ALA A 561 -12.41 -13.61 39.89
C ALA A 561 -13.88 -13.70 40.39
N ILE A 562 -14.86 -13.74 39.46
CA ILE A 562 -16.29 -13.90 39.76
C ILE A 562 -16.76 -15.34 39.46
N VAL A 563 -16.04 -16.14 38.68
CA VAL A 563 -16.49 -17.46 38.19
C VAL A 563 -15.42 -18.54 38.39
N SER A 564 -14.99 -18.76 39.61
CA SER A 564 -14.05 -19.87 39.94
C SER A 564 -14.65 -21.27 39.79
N VAL A 565 -15.91 -21.40 39.40
CA VAL A 565 -16.62 -22.69 39.25
C VAL A 565 -16.77 -23.12 37.77
N ASP A 566 -16.78 -22.20 36.82
CA ASP A 566 -17.00 -22.54 35.40
C ASP A 566 -15.72 -22.79 34.59
N VAL A 567 -14.56 -22.27 35.03
CA VAL A 567 -13.29 -22.45 34.30
C VAL A 567 -12.85 -23.94 34.32
N ASN A 568 -13.07 -24.63 35.43
CA ASN A 568 -12.77 -26.06 35.48
C ASN A 568 -13.70 -26.91 34.60
N LYS A 569 -14.95 -26.46 34.39
CA LYS A 569 -15.89 -27.12 33.49
C LYS A 569 -15.51 -26.84 32.03
N TYR A 570 -15.20 -25.59 31.70
CA TYR A 570 -14.79 -25.18 30.33
C TYR A 570 -13.45 -25.82 29.92
N MET A 571 -12.46 -25.86 30.83
CA MET A 571 -11.20 -26.58 30.60
C MET A 571 -11.41 -28.09 30.45
N ASN A 572 -12.31 -28.69 31.22
CA ASN A 572 -12.67 -30.08 31.04
C ASN A 572 -13.45 -30.34 29.75
N ASP A 573 -14.30 -29.43 29.31
CA ASP A 573 -15.04 -29.54 28.06
C ASP A 573 -14.13 -29.37 26.84
N ILE A 574 -13.14 -28.45 26.87
CA ILE A 574 -12.09 -28.30 25.84
C ILE A 574 -11.16 -29.53 25.84
N LEU A 575 -10.73 -30.00 26.99
CA LEU A 575 -9.93 -31.22 27.11
C LEU A 575 -10.69 -32.46 26.60
N ASN A 576 -11.97 -32.55 26.87
CA ASN A 576 -12.82 -33.65 26.39
C ASN A 576 -13.12 -33.53 24.89
N ALA A 577 -13.32 -32.33 24.36
CA ALA A 577 -13.50 -32.10 22.91
C ALA A 577 -12.19 -32.35 22.13
N SER A 578 -11.04 -31.91 22.66
CA SER A 578 -9.72 -32.23 22.11
C SER A 578 -9.41 -33.74 22.22
N LYS A 579 -9.83 -34.37 23.30
CA LYS A 579 -9.72 -35.81 23.50
C LYS A 579 -10.58 -36.60 22.51
N GLN A 580 -11.81 -36.12 22.20
CA GLN A 580 -12.67 -36.72 21.19
C GLN A 580 -12.15 -36.54 19.77
N GLN A 581 -11.54 -35.38 19.42
CA GLN A 581 -10.89 -35.18 18.14
C GLN A 581 -9.62 -36.01 17.94
N LEU A 582 -8.86 -36.28 18.99
CA LEU A 582 -7.66 -37.10 18.94
C LEU A 582 -7.96 -38.60 18.96
N VAL A 583 -9.10 -39.01 19.55
CA VAL A 583 -9.55 -40.42 19.67
C VAL A 583 -10.37 -40.86 18.47
N SER A 584 -10.73 -39.98 17.52
CA SER A 584 -11.48 -40.35 16.30
C SER A 584 -10.66 -41.11 15.24
N ASN A 585 -9.36 -41.36 15.48
CA ASN A 585 -8.57 -42.30 14.70
C ASN A 585 -8.41 -43.58 15.55
N ASP A 586 -9.09 -44.62 15.18
CA ASP A 586 -9.39 -45.84 15.93
C ASP A 586 -8.22 -46.59 16.62
N ASN A 587 -6.97 -46.13 16.51
CA ASN A 587 -5.81 -46.86 17.01
C ASN A 587 -4.74 -46.02 17.74
N ASN A 588 -4.93 -44.73 17.95
CA ASN A 588 -3.93 -43.89 18.62
C ASN A 588 -4.38 -43.54 20.06
N GLU A 589 -3.52 -43.75 21.04
CA GLU A 589 -3.76 -43.42 22.41
C GLU A 589 -2.78 -42.36 22.92
N ILE A 590 -3.29 -41.29 23.53
CA ILE A 590 -2.50 -40.27 24.19
C ILE A 590 -2.85 -40.28 25.67
N LEU A 591 -1.87 -40.55 26.48
CA LEU A 591 -1.97 -40.50 27.94
C LEU A 591 -1.25 -39.27 28.47
N ILE A 592 -1.95 -38.47 29.27
CA ILE A 592 -1.38 -37.28 29.93
C ILE A 592 -1.56 -37.48 31.42
N ASP A 593 -0.46 -37.55 32.17
CA ASP A 593 -0.45 -37.66 33.62
C ASP A 593 0.64 -36.75 34.23
N SER A 594 0.82 -36.87 35.54
CA SER A 594 1.83 -36.07 36.27
C SER A 594 3.28 -36.36 35.86
N THR A 595 3.52 -37.41 35.09
CA THR A 595 4.87 -37.81 34.63
C THR A 595 5.17 -37.31 33.22
N GLY A 596 4.16 -36.94 32.45
CA GLY A 596 4.31 -36.41 31.12
C GLY A 596 3.21 -36.79 30.15
N ILE A 597 3.53 -36.73 28.87
CA ILE A 597 2.65 -37.07 27.75
C ILE A 597 3.23 -38.31 27.06
N LEU A 598 2.45 -39.36 26.96
CA LEU A 598 2.79 -40.59 26.23
C LEU A 598 1.84 -40.72 25.03
N CYS A 599 2.38 -40.73 23.81
CA CYS A 599 1.65 -41.01 22.58
C CYS A 599 2.03 -42.41 22.07
N ARG A 600 1.06 -43.28 21.91
CA ARG A 600 1.26 -44.65 21.42
C ARG A 600 0.16 -45.08 20.46
N ARG A 601 0.47 -46.02 19.58
CA ARG A 601 -0.48 -46.58 18.61
C ARG A 601 -0.74 -48.04 18.92
N TRP A 602 -2.01 -48.43 18.95
CA TRP A 602 -2.41 -49.81 19.08
C TRP A 602 -2.43 -50.52 17.71
N LEU A 603 -1.69 -51.59 17.58
CA LEU A 603 -1.67 -52.45 16.40
C LEU A 603 -2.68 -53.58 16.60
N SER A 604 -3.91 -53.42 16.13
CA SER A 604 -5.03 -54.32 16.38
C SER A 604 -4.80 -55.73 15.82
N GLU A 605 -4.07 -55.87 14.70
CA GLU A 605 -3.75 -57.18 14.11
C GLU A 605 -2.76 -58.00 14.96
N GLN A 606 -1.89 -57.33 15.71
CA GLN A 606 -0.84 -57.96 16.53
C GLN A 606 -1.17 -57.92 18.01
N GLN A 607 -2.24 -57.21 18.39
CA GLN A 607 -2.67 -57.01 19.80
C GLN A 607 -1.55 -56.48 20.73
N ILE A 608 -0.71 -55.61 20.21
CA ILE A 608 0.37 -54.93 20.92
C ILE A 608 0.40 -53.44 20.58
N TYR A 609 1.05 -52.65 21.44
CA TYR A 609 1.39 -51.27 21.06
C TYR A 609 2.58 -51.23 20.15
N ASP A 610 2.57 -50.29 19.17
CA ASP A 610 3.70 -50.02 18.32
C ASP A 610 4.94 -49.68 19.16
N PRO A 611 6.08 -50.34 18.94
CA PRO A 611 7.30 -50.05 19.69
C PRO A 611 7.80 -48.59 19.48
N GLY A 612 7.40 -47.91 18.37
CA GLY A 612 7.63 -46.49 18.17
C GLY A 612 6.60 -45.67 18.97
N GLN A 613 6.97 -45.15 20.10
CA GLN A 613 6.13 -44.32 20.94
C GLN A 613 6.85 -43.02 21.34
N ILE A 614 6.13 -41.92 21.45
CA ILE A 614 6.69 -40.63 21.88
C ILE A 614 6.35 -40.41 23.34
N TRP A 615 7.36 -40.20 24.16
CA TRP A 615 7.20 -39.86 25.56
C TRP A 615 7.87 -38.52 25.87
N ILE A 616 7.07 -37.55 26.27
CA ILE A 616 7.51 -36.20 26.62
C ILE A 616 7.39 -36.00 28.11
N THR A 617 8.48 -35.78 28.80
CA THR A 617 8.55 -35.43 30.21
C THR A 617 9.11 -34.03 30.40
N ASN A 618 9.12 -33.52 31.63
CA ASN A 618 9.65 -32.16 31.91
C ASN A 618 11.12 -31.96 31.48
N ASN A 619 11.89 -33.02 31.28
CA ASN A 619 13.33 -32.93 31.00
C ASN A 619 13.77 -33.71 29.75
N GLN A 620 12.92 -34.52 29.13
CA GLN A 620 13.31 -35.41 28.03
C GLN A 620 12.17 -35.65 27.05
N ILE A 621 12.50 -35.81 25.80
CA ILE A 621 11.63 -36.37 24.75
C ILE A 621 12.29 -37.71 24.33
N ALA A 622 11.58 -38.79 24.53
CA ALA A 622 11.98 -40.11 24.04
C ALA A 622 11.05 -40.52 22.86
N ILE A 623 11.63 -41.06 21.80
CA ILE A 623 10.93 -41.52 20.59
C ILE A 623 11.24 -43.00 20.40
#